data_caaca01b7774fb2d3f2fc218d330bae6
#
_entry.id   caaca01b7774fb2d3f2fc218d330bae6
#
_cell.length_a   1.000
_cell.length_b   1.000
_cell.length_c   1.000
_cell.angle_alpha   90.00
_cell.angle_beta   90.00
_cell.angle_gamma   90.00
#
_symmetry.space_group_name_H-M   'P 1'
#
loop_
_entity.id
_entity.type
_entity.pdbx_description
1 polymer ?
#
loop_
_entity_poly.entity_id
_entity_poly.type
_entity_poly.pdbx_seq_one_letter_code
_entity_poly.pdbx_strand_id
1 'polypeptide(L)'
;MKKLLLISLVTLFISCSTGQHPDYAKNLEITKEWFEVFVTEDFEAVSAFYADEVQYQSAFYGGPIMNREETLEYLKGWQDAMEDIAWEAENYLPGADPETGLPNGSVRTYGHWSGTNTASGKSFRGLWYHYLTFDENGKIINGGDFGDATGLVMAVAPDQE
;
A
#
# COMPACT_ATOMS: atom_id res chain seq x y z
N MET A 1 -3.75 34.35 53.21
CA MET A 1 -3.84 32.96 52.79
C MET A 1 -4.74 32.81 51.56
N LYS A 2 -4.41 33.49 50.42
CA LYS A 2 -5.21 33.42 49.18
C LYS A 2 -4.35 33.37 47.92
N LYS A 3 -3.09 32.91 48.03
CA LYS A 3 -2.17 32.83 46.87
C LYS A 3 -1.66 31.44 46.51
N LEU A 4 -2.23 30.37 47.07
CA LEU A 4 -1.77 28.99 46.81
C LEU A 4 -2.72 28.18 45.92
N LEU A 5 -3.76 28.76 45.35
CA LEU A 5 -4.77 28.02 44.57
C LEU A 5 -4.65 28.21 43.04
N LEU A 6 -3.62 28.90 42.57
CA LEU A 6 -3.48 29.23 41.13
C LEU A 6 -2.42 28.40 40.41
N ILE A 7 -1.73 27.49 41.07
CA ILE A 7 -0.65 26.69 40.44
C ILE A 7 -1.12 25.29 40.01
N SER A 8 -2.30 24.86 40.44
CA SER A 8 -2.78 23.49 40.17
C SER A 8 -3.60 23.31 38.86
N LEU A 9 -3.78 24.35 38.07
CA LEU A 9 -4.64 24.26 36.88
C LEU A 9 -3.88 24.31 35.55
N VAL A 10 -2.56 24.33 35.55
CA VAL A 10 -1.74 24.45 34.32
C VAL A 10 -1.22 23.08 33.84
N THR A 11 -1.40 22.01 34.59
CA THR A 11 -0.83 20.69 34.25
C THR A 11 -1.81 19.71 33.60
N LEU A 12 -2.99 20.12 33.16
CA LEU A 12 -3.99 19.24 32.54
C LEU A 12 -4.14 19.39 31.03
N PHE A 13 -3.28 20.14 30.39
CA PHE A 13 -3.14 20.15 28.93
C PHE A 13 -1.93 19.35 28.47
N ILE A 14 -1.65 18.20 29.06
CA ILE A 14 -0.94 17.16 28.35
C ILE A 14 -1.98 16.58 27.41
N SER A 15 -2.10 17.27 26.28
CA SER A 15 -2.77 16.85 25.09
C SER A 15 -2.52 15.34 24.90
N CYS A 16 -3.58 14.55 24.89
CA CYS A 16 -3.58 13.35 24.09
C CYS A 16 -3.27 13.80 22.68
N SER A 17 -2.00 13.92 22.31
CA SER A 17 -1.63 13.77 20.95
C SER A 17 -2.03 12.32 20.64
N THR A 18 -3.14 12.13 19.96
CA THR A 18 -3.44 10.92 19.22
C THR A 18 -2.35 10.85 18.18
N GLY A 19 -1.17 10.43 18.65
CA GLY A 19 0.06 10.62 17.91
C GLY A 19 0.05 9.72 16.70
N GLN A 20 -0.22 10.31 15.56
CA GLN A 20 0.19 9.72 14.29
C GLN A 20 1.69 9.41 14.41
N HIS A 21 2.12 8.25 13.92
CA HIS A 21 3.54 7.89 13.90
C HIS A 21 4.33 8.97 13.14
N PRO A 22 5.50 9.43 13.63
CA PRO A 22 6.26 10.53 13.00
C PRO A 22 6.58 10.28 11.53
N ASP A 23 6.82 9.02 11.15
CA ASP A 23 7.18 8.67 9.76
C ASP A 23 5.97 8.51 8.84
N TYR A 24 4.73 8.53 9.36
CA TYR A 24 3.55 8.28 8.53
C TYR A 24 3.42 9.27 7.37
N ALA A 25 3.67 10.55 7.61
CA ALA A 25 3.56 11.57 6.56
C ALA A 25 4.57 11.34 5.42
N LYS A 26 5.83 11.01 5.76
CA LYS A 26 6.86 10.64 4.79
C LYS A 26 6.44 9.38 4.01
N ASN A 27 6.04 8.33 4.71
CA ASN A 27 5.69 7.06 4.12
C ASN A 27 4.41 7.13 3.26
N LEU A 28 3.48 8.02 3.61
CA LEU A 28 2.31 8.32 2.80
C LEU A 28 2.69 8.91 1.43
N GLU A 29 3.63 9.86 1.40
CA GLU A 29 4.07 10.44 0.12
C GLU A 29 4.81 9.40 -0.73
N ILE A 30 5.68 8.56 -0.13
CA ILE A 30 6.32 7.44 -0.83
C ILE A 30 5.26 6.47 -1.38
N THR A 31 4.20 6.18 -0.61
CA THR A 31 3.11 5.32 -1.06
C THR A 31 2.41 5.89 -2.30
N LYS A 32 2.08 7.18 -2.28
CA LYS A 32 1.44 7.85 -3.44
C LYS A 32 2.34 7.83 -4.67
N GLU A 33 3.63 8.14 -4.49
CA GLU A 33 4.63 8.11 -5.55
C GLU A 33 4.76 6.70 -6.15
N TRP A 34 4.71 5.65 -5.31
CA TRP A 34 4.73 4.28 -5.78
C TRP A 34 3.56 4.00 -6.74
N PHE A 35 2.32 4.40 -6.40
CA PHE A 35 1.17 4.23 -7.28
C PHE A 35 1.30 5.05 -8.57
N GLU A 36 1.78 6.30 -8.48
CA GLU A 36 2.02 7.15 -9.65
C GLU A 36 3.06 6.54 -10.59
N VAL A 37 4.16 5.99 -10.05
CA VAL A 37 5.21 5.34 -10.83
C VAL A 37 4.72 4.01 -11.42
N PHE A 38 3.97 3.21 -10.66
CA PHE A 38 3.48 1.92 -11.13
C PHE A 38 2.63 2.04 -12.41
N VAL A 39 1.77 3.07 -12.50
CA VAL A 39 0.90 3.29 -13.67
C VAL A 39 1.65 3.82 -14.89
N THR A 40 2.90 4.24 -14.75
CA THR A 40 3.75 4.61 -15.90
C THR A 40 4.40 3.41 -16.58
N GLU A 41 4.26 2.22 -16.00
CA GLU A 41 4.87 0.96 -16.48
C GLU A 41 6.41 0.99 -16.49
N ASP A 42 7.04 1.96 -15.80
CA ASP A 42 8.49 2.01 -15.60
C ASP A 42 8.89 1.02 -14.48
N PHE A 43 9.13 -0.22 -14.87
CA PHE A 43 9.47 -1.30 -13.96
C PHE A 43 10.75 -1.05 -13.16
N GLU A 44 11.76 -0.40 -13.75
CA GLU A 44 13.00 -0.08 -13.04
C GLU A 44 12.74 0.91 -11.91
N ALA A 45 11.96 1.96 -12.18
CA ALA A 45 11.55 2.92 -11.16
C ALA A 45 10.70 2.26 -10.06
N VAL A 46 9.76 1.36 -10.39
CA VAL A 46 8.98 0.59 -9.41
C VAL A 46 9.90 -0.26 -8.53
N SER A 47 10.88 -0.95 -9.11
CA SER A 47 11.80 -1.83 -8.38
C SER A 47 12.62 -1.11 -7.33
N ALA A 48 12.87 0.18 -7.53
CA ALA A 48 13.64 1.01 -6.62
C ALA A 48 12.96 1.29 -5.28
N PHE A 49 11.64 1.08 -5.16
CA PHE A 49 10.91 1.25 -3.91
C PHE A 49 11.13 0.11 -2.91
N TYR A 50 11.57 -1.06 -3.35
CA TYR A 50 11.64 -2.28 -2.54
C TYR A 50 13.01 -2.50 -1.93
N ALA A 51 13.04 -2.86 -0.65
CA ALA A 51 14.24 -3.34 0.04
C ALA A 51 14.63 -4.74 -0.45
N ASP A 52 15.90 -5.12 -0.22
CA ASP A 52 16.40 -6.44 -0.62
C ASP A 52 15.71 -7.59 0.14
N GLU A 53 15.35 -7.36 1.42
CA GLU A 53 14.70 -8.33 2.30
C GLU A 53 13.16 -8.23 2.33
N VAL A 54 12.54 -7.56 1.35
CA VAL A 54 11.08 -7.38 1.33
C VAL A 54 10.34 -8.72 1.40
N GLN A 55 9.22 -8.70 2.11
CA GLN A 55 8.21 -9.75 2.11
C GLN A 55 6.90 -9.18 1.61
N TYR A 56 6.33 -9.76 0.58
CA TYR A 56 5.12 -9.24 -0.06
C TYR A 56 4.05 -10.32 -0.24
N GLN A 57 2.84 -10.05 0.21
CA GLN A 57 1.71 -10.96 0.08
C GLN A 57 1.01 -10.78 -1.25
N SER A 58 0.95 -11.83 -2.05
CA SER A 58 0.19 -11.87 -3.30
C SER A 58 -1.33 -11.82 -3.07
N ALA A 59 -2.06 -11.14 -3.96
CA ALA A 59 -3.52 -11.13 -3.97
C ALA A 59 -4.16 -12.41 -4.58
N PHE A 60 -3.38 -13.28 -5.19
CA PHE A 60 -3.91 -14.51 -5.77
C PHE A 60 -4.31 -15.52 -4.69
N TYR A 61 -5.38 -16.26 -4.94
CA TYR A 61 -5.82 -17.35 -4.06
C TYR A 61 -4.69 -18.38 -3.84
N GLY A 62 -4.36 -18.61 -2.57
CA GLY A 62 -3.27 -19.51 -2.19
C GLY A 62 -1.86 -19.00 -2.52
N GLY A 63 -1.74 -17.71 -2.92
CA GLY A 63 -0.45 -17.12 -3.24
C GLY A 63 0.47 -17.06 -2.02
N PRO A 64 1.79 -17.30 -2.20
CA PRO A 64 2.77 -17.28 -1.11
C PRO A 64 3.08 -15.85 -0.66
N ILE A 65 3.79 -15.74 0.47
CA ILE A 65 4.60 -14.56 0.76
C ILE A 65 5.83 -14.62 -0.14
N MET A 66 6.06 -13.57 -0.90
CA MET A 66 7.10 -13.47 -1.91
C MET A 66 8.32 -12.72 -1.37
N ASN A 67 9.51 -13.17 -1.75
CA ASN A 67 10.74 -12.40 -1.60
C ASN A 67 10.84 -11.28 -2.66
N ARG A 68 11.97 -10.54 -2.70
CA ARG A 68 12.14 -9.41 -3.62
C ARG A 68 12.02 -9.80 -5.09
N GLU A 69 12.71 -10.86 -5.51
CA GLU A 69 12.70 -11.33 -6.91
C GLU A 69 11.28 -11.71 -7.33
N GLU A 70 10.62 -12.54 -6.54
CA GLU A 70 9.23 -12.97 -6.78
C GLU A 70 8.24 -11.80 -6.76
N THR A 71 8.45 -10.82 -5.87
CA THR A 71 7.62 -9.59 -5.81
C THR A 71 7.74 -8.78 -7.09
N LEU A 72 8.96 -8.56 -7.56
CA LEU A 72 9.21 -7.81 -8.78
C LEU A 72 8.67 -8.53 -10.01
N GLU A 73 8.80 -9.85 -10.08
CA GLU A 73 8.20 -10.66 -11.16
C GLU A 73 6.67 -10.57 -11.13
N TYR A 74 6.06 -10.66 -9.95
CA TYR A 74 4.62 -10.50 -9.76
C TYR A 74 4.11 -9.13 -10.24
N LEU A 75 4.78 -8.04 -9.86
CA LEU A 75 4.41 -6.68 -10.26
C LEU A 75 4.59 -6.47 -11.77
N LYS A 76 5.71 -6.96 -12.30
CA LYS A 76 5.96 -6.92 -13.75
C LYS A 76 4.90 -7.70 -14.53
N GLY A 77 4.46 -8.84 -14.01
CA GLY A 77 3.40 -9.63 -14.62
C GLY A 77 2.09 -8.86 -14.79
N TRP A 78 1.74 -7.99 -13.84
CA TRP A 78 0.59 -7.10 -13.97
C TRP A 78 0.79 -6.04 -15.07
N GLN A 79 1.97 -5.39 -15.12
CA GLN A 79 2.28 -4.40 -16.15
C GLN A 79 2.34 -5.03 -17.55
N ASP A 80 2.89 -6.24 -17.69
CA ASP A 80 2.97 -6.94 -18.98
C ASP A 80 1.58 -7.42 -19.49
N ALA A 81 0.66 -7.74 -18.58
CA ALA A 81 -0.65 -8.29 -18.92
C ALA A 81 -1.75 -7.25 -19.12
N MET A 82 -1.53 -6.02 -18.66
CA MET A 82 -2.54 -4.96 -18.67
C MET A 82 -1.96 -3.70 -19.30
N GLU A 83 -2.81 -2.93 -19.94
CA GLU A 83 -2.54 -1.61 -20.48
C GLU A 83 -3.53 -0.58 -19.93
N ASP A 84 -3.23 0.71 -20.07
CA ASP A 84 -4.06 1.80 -19.54
C ASP A 84 -4.32 1.65 -18.02
N ILE A 85 -3.31 1.16 -17.29
CA ILE A 85 -3.41 0.92 -15.85
C ILE A 85 -3.62 2.25 -15.12
N ALA A 86 -4.63 2.31 -14.26
CA ALA A 86 -4.90 3.46 -13.43
C ALA A 86 -5.27 3.06 -12.01
N TRP A 87 -4.82 3.85 -11.03
CA TRP A 87 -5.19 3.74 -9.62
C TRP A 87 -6.01 4.95 -9.17
N GLU A 88 -7.17 4.68 -8.59
CA GLU A 88 -8.05 5.68 -7.98
C GLU A 88 -8.17 5.37 -6.49
N ALA A 89 -7.40 6.07 -5.66
CA ALA A 89 -7.44 5.89 -4.21
C ALA A 89 -8.73 6.47 -3.62
N GLU A 90 -9.44 5.69 -2.81
CA GLU A 90 -10.55 6.18 -1.99
C GLU A 90 -10.04 6.81 -0.69
N ASN A 91 -9.02 6.22 -0.09
CA ASN A 91 -8.43 6.72 1.14
C ASN A 91 -7.00 6.22 1.35
N TYR A 92 -6.29 6.90 2.26
CA TYR A 92 -5.02 6.46 2.83
C TYR A 92 -5.13 6.54 4.35
N LEU A 93 -4.81 5.46 5.03
CA LEU A 93 -4.98 5.30 6.46
C LEU A 93 -3.64 4.92 7.13
N PRO A 94 -3.38 5.39 8.35
CA PRO A 94 -2.25 4.89 9.11
C PRO A 94 -2.46 3.42 9.47
N GLY A 95 -1.38 2.64 9.37
CA GLY A 95 -1.36 1.30 9.90
C GLY A 95 -1.05 1.29 11.38
N ALA A 96 -1.30 0.15 12.02
CA ALA A 96 -1.04 -0.06 13.43
C ALA A 96 -0.24 -1.34 13.64
N ASP A 97 0.56 -1.33 14.68
CA ASP A 97 1.24 -2.50 15.19
C ASP A 97 0.21 -3.53 15.71
N PRO A 98 0.29 -4.80 15.28
CA PRO A 98 -0.74 -5.79 15.59
C PRO A 98 -0.77 -6.21 17.08
N GLU A 99 0.32 -6.01 17.82
CA GLU A 99 0.40 -6.38 19.23
C GLU A 99 -0.09 -5.27 20.14
N THR A 100 0.27 -4.02 19.83
CA THR A 100 -0.02 -2.86 20.67
C THR A 100 -1.22 -2.03 20.20
N GLY A 101 -1.61 -2.15 18.93
CA GLY A 101 -2.64 -1.34 18.30
C GLY A 101 -2.22 0.12 18.08
N LEU A 102 -0.97 0.48 18.35
CA LEU A 102 -0.46 1.83 18.15
C LEU A 102 -0.04 2.06 16.70
N PRO A 103 -0.16 3.30 16.18
CA PRO A 103 0.35 3.64 14.85
C PRO A 103 1.82 3.28 14.70
N ASN A 104 2.20 2.63 13.60
CA ASN A 104 3.55 2.12 13.36
C ASN A 104 4.22 2.70 12.09
N GLY A 105 3.69 3.79 11.54
CA GLY A 105 4.23 4.44 10.34
C GLY A 105 3.89 3.75 9.03
N SER A 106 3.31 2.55 9.04
CA SER A 106 2.84 1.90 7.82
C SER A 106 1.64 2.61 7.19
N VAL A 107 1.44 2.41 5.90
CA VAL A 107 0.33 3.00 5.14
C VAL A 107 -0.58 1.89 4.65
N ARG A 108 -1.87 2.13 4.76
CA ARG A 108 -2.94 1.30 4.20
C ARG A 108 -3.76 2.12 3.25
N THR A 109 -4.19 1.53 2.15
CA THR A 109 -5.03 2.24 1.19
C THR A 109 -6.07 1.32 0.60
N TYR A 110 -7.24 1.89 0.35
CA TYR A 110 -8.31 1.30 -0.43
C TYR A 110 -8.50 2.13 -1.68
N GLY A 111 -8.78 1.48 -2.78
CA GLY A 111 -9.02 2.16 -4.04
C GLY A 111 -9.33 1.18 -5.15
N HIS A 112 -9.45 1.70 -6.34
CA HIS A 112 -9.77 0.91 -7.51
C HIS A 112 -8.60 0.89 -8.49
N TRP A 113 -8.18 -0.33 -8.85
CA TRP A 113 -7.41 -0.55 -10.06
C TRP A 113 -8.35 -0.65 -11.25
N SER A 114 -7.97 -0.06 -12.35
CA SER A 114 -8.59 -0.23 -13.66
C SER A 114 -7.55 -0.36 -14.75
N GLY A 115 -7.93 -0.92 -15.88
CA GLY A 115 -7.07 -1.13 -17.04
C GLY A 115 -7.74 -2.03 -18.07
N THR A 116 -6.97 -2.43 -19.05
CA THR A 116 -7.42 -3.31 -20.13
C THR A 116 -6.42 -4.45 -20.31
N ASN A 117 -6.90 -5.68 -20.39
CA ASN A 117 -6.03 -6.84 -20.63
C ASN A 117 -5.51 -6.81 -22.07
N THR A 118 -4.20 -6.86 -22.25
CA THR A 118 -3.52 -6.73 -23.56
C THR A 118 -3.88 -7.84 -24.53
N ALA A 119 -4.14 -9.06 -24.05
CA ALA A 119 -4.42 -10.21 -24.89
C ALA A 119 -5.89 -10.29 -25.36
N SER A 120 -6.84 -9.82 -24.56
CA SER A 120 -8.28 -9.96 -24.84
C SER A 120 -8.95 -8.63 -25.22
N GLY A 121 -8.34 -7.49 -24.88
CA GLY A 121 -8.96 -6.17 -24.97
C GLY A 121 -10.11 -5.94 -23.97
N LYS A 122 -10.31 -6.85 -22.99
CA LYS A 122 -11.34 -6.71 -21.97
C LYS A 122 -10.86 -5.78 -20.85
N SER A 123 -11.66 -4.76 -20.54
CA SER A 123 -11.37 -3.82 -19.46
C SER A 123 -11.84 -4.36 -18.11
N PHE A 124 -11.21 -3.89 -17.04
CA PHE A 124 -11.59 -4.19 -15.68
C PHE A 124 -11.63 -2.94 -14.80
N ARG A 125 -12.35 -3.01 -13.71
CA ARG A 125 -12.26 -2.12 -12.56
C ARG A 125 -12.57 -2.93 -11.29
N GLY A 126 -11.63 -2.97 -10.34
CA GLY A 126 -11.77 -3.75 -9.13
C GLY A 126 -11.32 -3.00 -7.88
N LEU A 127 -12.02 -3.22 -6.76
CA LEU A 127 -11.62 -2.69 -5.46
C LEU A 127 -10.45 -3.50 -4.92
N TRP A 128 -9.43 -2.78 -4.47
CA TRP A 128 -8.23 -3.33 -3.85
C TRP A 128 -7.91 -2.66 -2.52
N TYR A 129 -7.30 -3.43 -1.65
CA TYR A 129 -6.65 -2.97 -0.45
C TYR A 129 -5.16 -3.26 -0.54
N HIS A 130 -4.33 -2.29 -0.17
CA HIS A 130 -2.88 -2.43 -0.04
C HIS A 130 -2.43 -2.05 1.35
N TYR A 131 -1.37 -2.69 1.83
CA TYR A 131 -0.62 -2.24 2.99
C TYR A 131 0.86 -2.22 2.66
N LEU A 132 1.56 -1.18 3.13
CA LEU A 132 3.00 -1.00 2.92
C LEU A 132 3.64 -0.61 4.25
N THR A 133 4.73 -1.30 4.59
CA THR A 133 5.58 -1.01 5.74
C THR A 133 6.98 -0.70 5.24
N PHE A 134 7.63 0.28 5.84
CA PHE A 134 8.87 0.87 5.34
C PHE A 134 10.00 0.72 6.35
N ASP A 135 11.23 0.66 5.83
CA ASP A 135 12.45 0.83 6.62
C ASP A 135 12.75 2.32 6.89
N GLU A 136 13.84 2.59 7.61
CA GLU A 136 14.30 3.97 7.90
C GLU A 136 14.68 4.78 6.66
N ASN A 137 15.05 4.10 5.56
CA ASN A 137 15.42 4.70 4.28
C ASN A 137 14.19 4.97 3.39
N GLY A 138 13.01 4.52 3.80
CA GLY A 138 11.77 4.63 3.05
C GLY A 138 11.59 3.54 2.00
N LYS A 139 12.32 2.42 2.10
CA LYS A 139 12.11 1.26 1.25
C LYS A 139 11.00 0.37 1.82
N ILE A 140 10.21 -0.21 0.94
CA ILE A 140 9.16 -1.15 1.31
C ILE A 140 9.81 -2.46 1.75
N ILE A 141 9.64 -2.81 3.03
CA ILE A 141 10.15 -4.06 3.63
C ILE A 141 9.06 -5.10 3.83
N ASN A 142 7.81 -4.67 3.89
CA ASN A 142 6.68 -5.57 3.96
C ASN A 142 5.47 -4.92 3.29
N GLY A 143 4.71 -5.70 2.55
CA GLY A 143 3.55 -5.22 1.85
C GLY A 143 2.64 -6.34 1.39
N GLY A 144 1.55 -5.98 0.78
CA GLY A 144 0.66 -6.96 0.16
C GLY A 144 -0.60 -6.32 -0.38
N ASP A 145 -1.23 -7.13 -1.20
CA ASP A 145 -2.44 -6.81 -1.91
C ASP A 145 -3.58 -7.72 -1.46
N PHE A 146 -4.77 -7.15 -1.36
CA PHE A 146 -5.99 -7.92 -1.17
C PHE A 146 -7.05 -7.42 -2.14
N GLY A 147 -7.49 -8.33 -2.98
CA GLY A 147 -8.53 -8.14 -3.98
C GLY A 147 -8.87 -9.47 -4.63
N ASP A 148 -9.82 -9.48 -5.52
CA ASP A 148 -10.15 -10.69 -6.27
C ASP A 148 -9.29 -10.82 -7.53
N ALA A 149 -7.96 -11.00 -7.33
CA ALA A 149 -7.01 -11.15 -8.43
C ALA A 149 -7.33 -12.37 -9.30
N THR A 150 -7.70 -13.48 -8.69
CA THR A 150 -8.04 -14.72 -9.42
C THR A 150 -9.29 -14.51 -10.27
N GLY A 151 -10.35 -13.94 -9.69
CA GLY A 151 -11.58 -13.64 -10.42
C GLY A 151 -11.37 -12.60 -11.51
N LEU A 152 -10.54 -11.58 -11.27
CA LEU A 152 -10.19 -10.58 -12.29
C LEU A 152 -9.50 -11.22 -13.49
N VAL A 153 -8.44 -11.99 -13.27
CA VAL A 153 -7.70 -12.65 -14.36
C VAL A 153 -8.61 -13.56 -15.18
N MET A 154 -9.50 -14.31 -14.51
CA MET A 154 -10.48 -15.15 -15.20
C MET A 154 -11.50 -14.32 -16.01
N ALA A 155 -11.95 -13.20 -15.48
CA ALA A 155 -12.95 -12.34 -16.14
C ALA A 155 -12.40 -11.67 -17.40
N VAL A 156 -11.11 -11.26 -17.41
CA VAL A 156 -10.49 -10.59 -18.54
C VAL A 156 -9.74 -11.54 -19.48
N ALA A 157 -9.69 -12.83 -19.19
CA ALA A 157 -9.07 -13.81 -20.09
C ALA A 157 -9.71 -13.79 -21.49
N PRO A 158 -8.94 -14.08 -22.57
CA PRO A 158 -9.50 -14.31 -23.89
C PRO A 158 -10.61 -15.37 -23.87
N ASP A 159 -11.61 -15.20 -24.73
CA ASP A 159 -12.65 -16.21 -24.89
C ASP A 159 -12.04 -17.53 -25.39
N GLN A 160 -12.48 -18.63 -24.81
CA GLN A 160 -12.06 -19.95 -25.30
C GLN A 160 -12.81 -20.24 -26.63
N GLU A 161 -12.05 -20.56 -27.66
CA GLU A 161 -12.60 -20.99 -28.94
C GLU A 161 -13.29 -22.38 -28.84
#